data_e1ed8e2d5691400bd3346870509dc21e
#
_entry.id   e1ed8e2d5691400bd3346870509dc21e
#
_cell.length_a   1.000
_cell.length_b   1.000
_cell.length_c   1.000
_cell.angle_alpha   90.00
_cell.angle_beta   90.00
_cell.angle_gamma   90.00
#
_symmetry.space_group_name_H-M   'P 1'
#
loop_
_entity.id
_entity.type
_entity.pdbx_description
1 polymer ?
#
loop_
_entity_poly.entity_id
_entity_poly.type
_entity_poly.pdbx_seq_one_letter_code
_entity_poly.pdbx_strand_id
1 'polypeptide(L)'
;MQVLDMILDVLAYIWYGIKRIFKNPVLRDAAIVLLSVLVSVLVINARTKSINEQAEQRIAAIEQRYQNELAAAQSQTADSTAASTQQSKYSADAEYIAKVVAGCATYYSENVQRAVAWCVLNRVDSALYPDTIKEVCEQANQWQGYENAPLIDSICQVCQDVIDTWQSGGVRDIPRECVFLRMTEDGVELRTEFTGGNTWNVVNS
;
A
#
# COMPACT_ATOMS: atom_id res chain seq x y z
N MET A 1 -33.84 -48.95 4.55
CA MET A 1 -35.23 -48.52 4.65
C MET A 1 -35.46 -47.53 5.78
N GLN A 2 -35.07 -47.84 7.00
CA GLN A 2 -35.27 -46.94 8.19
C GLN A 2 -34.71 -45.53 8.10
N VAL A 3 -33.55 -45.30 7.46
CA VAL A 3 -32.91 -43.96 7.37
C VAL A 3 -33.70 -43.05 6.40
N LEU A 4 -34.24 -43.60 5.34
CA LEU A 4 -35.01 -42.83 4.36
C LEU A 4 -36.35 -42.36 4.96
N ASP A 5 -36.98 -43.20 5.74
CA ASP A 5 -38.25 -42.89 6.41
C ASP A 5 -38.03 -41.77 7.46
N MET A 6 -36.93 -41.84 8.22
CA MET A 6 -36.56 -40.78 9.18
C MET A 6 -36.28 -39.42 8.50
N ILE A 7 -35.65 -39.45 7.33
CA ILE A 7 -35.40 -38.22 6.54
C ILE A 7 -36.72 -37.62 6.05
N LEU A 8 -37.63 -38.46 5.57
CA LEU A 8 -38.98 -38.03 5.10
C LEU A 8 -39.79 -37.41 6.23
N ASP A 9 -39.76 -38.00 7.42
CA ASP A 9 -40.46 -37.47 8.59
C ASP A 9 -39.90 -36.10 9.03
N VAL A 10 -38.58 -35.94 9.02
CA VAL A 10 -37.94 -34.65 9.30
C VAL A 10 -38.32 -33.61 8.26
N LEU A 11 -38.32 -33.96 6.98
CA LEU A 11 -38.73 -33.06 5.89
C LEU A 11 -40.20 -32.66 6.02
N ALA A 12 -41.10 -33.62 6.36
CA ALA A 12 -42.51 -33.34 6.61
C ALA A 12 -42.74 -32.41 7.77
N TYR A 13 -41.98 -32.58 8.85
CA TYR A 13 -42.03 -31.70 10.04
C TYR A 13 -41.56 -30.28 9.68
N ILE A 14 -40.46 -30.15 8.97
CA ILE A 14 -39.94 -28.87 8.46
C ILE A 14 -40.97 -28.18 7.56
N TRP A 15 -41.57 -28.94 6.63
CA TRP A 15 -42.63 -28.46 5.72
C TRP A 15 -43.88 -27.97 6.45
N TYR A 16 -44.29 -28.65 7.50
CA TYR A 16 -45.41 -28.22 8.34
C TYR A 16 -45.09 -26.92 9.11
N GLY A 17 -43.88 -26.80 9.65
CA GLY A 17 -43.38 -25.58 10.28
C GLY A 17 -43.39 -24.39 9.31
N ILE A 18 -42.90 -24.61 8.09
CA ILE A 18 -42.88 -23.58 7.02
C ILE A 18 -44.31 -23.13 6.68
N LYS A 19 -45.26 -24.07 6.49
CA LYS A 19 -46.66 -23.70 6.24
C LYS A 19 -47.30 -22.90 7.36
N ARG A 20 -46.91 -23.13 8.61
CA ARG A 20 -47.42 -22.38 9.78
C ARG A 20 -46.92 -20.95 9.78
N ILE A 21 -45.65 -20.74 9.42
CA ILE A 21 -45.03 -19.41 9.28
C ILE A 21 -45.74 -18.62 8.18
N PHE A 22 -45.99 -19.22 7.02
CA PHE A 22 -46.64 -18.52 5.89
C PHE A 22 -48.11 -18.17 6.12
N LYS A 23 -48.81 -18.85 7.04
CA LYS A 23 -50.20 -18.53 7.41
C LYS A 23 -50.33 -17.29 8.30
N ASN A 24 -49.30 -16.98 9.06
CA ASN A 24 -49.32 -15.79 9.91
C ASN A 24 -48.54 -14.65 9.23
N PRO A 25 -49.20 -13.52 8.83
CA PRO A 25 -48.56 -12.45 8.10
C PRO A 25 -47.37 -11.85 8.84
N VAL A 26 -47.45 -11.69 10.17
CA VAL A 26 -46.39 -11.13 11.00
C VAL A 26 -45.15 -12.04 11.01
N LEU A 27 -45.36 -13.36 11.15
CA LEU A 27 -44.25 -14.33 11.13
C LEU A 27 -43.60 -14.43 9.75
N ARG A 28 -44.42 -14.35 8.69
CA ARG A 28 -43.93 -14.34 7.31
C ARG A 28 -43.04 -13.13 7.06
N ASP A 29 -43.51 -11.93 7.43
CA ASP A 29 -42.76 -10.69 7.18
C ASP A 29 -41.47 -10.64 8.00
N ALA A 30 -41.50 -11.09 9.26
CA ALA A 30 -40.30 -11.28 10.08
C ALA A 30 -39.31 -12.29 9.44
N ALA A 31 -39.80 -13.41 8.90
CA ALA A 31 -38.94 -14.39 8.22
C ALA A 31 -38.29 -13.82 6.96
N ILE A 32 -38.99 -13.00 6.17
CA ILE A 32 -38.46 -12.34 4.98
C ILE A 32 -37.34 -11.37 5.38
N VAL A 33 -37.56 -10.57 6.43
CA VAL A 33 -36.53 -9.63 6.93
C VAL A 33 -35.28 -10.39 7.40
N LEU A 34 -35.46 -11.45 8.19
CA LEU A 34 -34.32 -12.27 8.65
C LEU A 34 -33.56 -12.91 7.49
N LEU A 35 -34.27 -13.43 6.50
CA LEU A 35 -33.64 -14.02 5.32
C LEU A 35 -32.86 -12.98 4.50
N SER A 36 -33.40 -11.77 4.34
CA SER A 36 -32.71 -10.68 3.62
C SER A 36 -31.44 -10.23 4.34
N VAL A 37 -31.46 -10.14 5.68
CA VAL A 37 -30.28 -9.84 6.49
C VAL A 37 -29.23 -10.95 6.35
N LEU A 38 -29.64 -12.22 6.41
CA LEU A 38 -28.75 -13.37 6.27
C LEU A 38 -28.06 -13.36 4.89
N VAL A 39 -28.82 -13.14 3.83
CA VAL A 39 -28.28 -13.05 2.46
C VAL A 39 -27.30 -11.88 2.34
N SER A 40 -27.62 -10.72 2.93
CA SER A 40 -26.74 -9.56 2.91
C SER A 40 -25.42 -9.85 3.63
N VAL A 41 -25.46 -10.50 4.79
CA VAL A 41 -24.24 -10.90 5.53
C VAL A 41 -23.40 -11.89 4.73
N LEU A 42 -24.04 -12.88 4.08
CA LEU A 42 -23.33 -13.85 3.24
C LEU A 42 -22.64 -13.19 2.04
N VAL A 43 -23.30 -12.22 1.40
CA VAL A 43 -22.74 -11.48 0.26
C VAL A 43 -21.56 -10.60 0.72
N ILE A 44 -21.69 -9.92 1.86
CA ILE A 44 -20.61 -9.12 2.42
C ILE A 44 -19.40 -10.01 2.75
N ASN A 45 -19.61 -11.12 3.45
CA ASN A 45 -18.52 -12.04 3.79
C ASN A 45 -17.83 -12.63 2.54
N ALA A 46 -18.60 -12.98 1.51
CA ALA A 46 -18.05 -13.48 0.26
C ALA A 46 -17.20 -12.41 -0.46
N ARG A 47 -17.66 -11.16 -0.48
CA ARG A 47 -16.89 -10.03 -1.05
C ARG A 47 -15.62 -9.73 -0.26
N THR A 48 -15.71 -9.68 1.06
CA THR A 48 -14.56 -9.46 1.93
C THR A 48 -13.50 -10.54 1.75
N LYS A 49 -13.92 -11.81 1.66
CA LYS A 49 -13.00 -12.92 1.39
C LYS A 49 -12.30 -12.77 0.03
N SER A 50 -13.04 -12.43 -1.03
CA SER A 50 -12.48 -12.21 -2.37
C SER A 50 -11.49 -11.04 -2.40
N ILE A 51 -11.80 -9.93 -1.70
CA ILE A 51 -10.91 -8.78 -1.60
C ILE A 51 -9.61 -9.14 -0.87
N ASN A 52 -9.72 -9.88 0.24
CA ASN A 52 -8.55 -10.32 1.00
C ASN A 52 -7.67 -11.29 0.20
N GLU A 53 -8.28 -12.25 -0.52
CA GLU A 53 -7.53 -13.15 -1.39
C GLU A 53 -6.79 -12.42 -2.52
N GLN A 54 -7.42 -11.40 -3.11
CA GLN A 54 -6.76 -10.55 -4.11
C GLN A 54 -5.63 -9.70 -3.51
N ALA A 55 -5.82 -9.17 -2.30
CA ALA A 55 -4.79 -8.42 -1.59
C ALA A 55 -3.59 -9.31 -1.26
N GLU A 56 -3.82 -10.51 -0.74
CA GLU A 56 -2.75 -11.48 -0.46
C GLU A 56 -1.98 -11.89 -1.73
N GLN A 57 -2.67 -12.10 -2.85
CA GLN A 57 -2.03 -12.40 -4.14
C GLN A 57 -1.17 -11.24 -4.63
N ARG A 58 -1.63 -10.00 -4.48
CA ARG A 58 -0.85 -8.81 -4.84
C ARG A 58 0.39 -8.67 -3.96
N ILE A 59 0.24 -8.84 -2.65
CA ILE A 59 1.35 -8.81 -1.70
C ILE A 59 2.39 -9.89 -2.05
N ALA A 60 1.95 -11.12 -2.29
CA ALA A 60 2.84 -12.21 -2.66
C ALA A 60 3.58 -11.96 -3.99
N ALA A 61 2.90 -11.38 -4.98
CA ALA A 61 3.51 -11.03 -6.26
C ALA A 61 4.55 -9.91 -6.13
N ILE A 62 4.29 -8.90 -5.28
CA ILE A 62 5.22 -7.81 -4.98
C ILE A 62 6.42 -8.36 -4.21
N GLU A 63 6.18 -9.18 -3.18
CA GLU A 63 7.24 -9.82 -2.41
C GLU A 63 8.16 -10.67 -3.31
N GLN A 64 7.58 -11.43 -4.22
CA GLN A 64 8.36 -12.24 -5.17
C GLN A 64 9.21 -11.36 -6.11
N ARG A 65 8.69 -10.23 -6.59
CA ARG A 65 9.47 -9.26 -7.37
C ARG A 65 10.62 -8.69 -6.55
N TYR A 66 10.34 -8.27 -5.33
CA TYR A 66 11.34 -7.74 -4.41
C TYR A 66 12.46 -8.76 -4.13
N GLN A 67 12.12 -10.02 -3.86
CA GLN A 67 13.10 -11.08 -3.64
C GLN A 67 13.94 -11.36 -4.89
N ASN A 68 13.33 -11.30 -6.09
CA ASN A 68 14.04 -11.46 -7.34
C ASN A 68 15.03 -10.30 -7.61
N GLU A 69 14.61 -9.05 -7.34
CA GLU A 69 15.48 -7.87 -7.45
C GLU A 69 16.61 -7.91 -6.42
N LEU A 70 16.31 -8.32 -5.17
CA LEU A 70 17.31 -8.50 -4.12
C LEU A 70 18.33 -9.59 -4.49
N ALA A 71 17.86 -10.71 -5.04
CA ALA A 71 18.73 -11.80 -5.51
C ALA A 71 19.60 -11.37 -6.70
N ALA A 72 19.05 -10.57 -7.62
CA ALA A 72 19.79 -9.98 -8.73
C ALA A 72 20.87 -9.00 -8.22
N ALA A 73 20.54 -8.13 -7.27
CA ALA A 73 21.48 -7.19 -6.66
C ALA A 73 22.59 -7.93 -5.88
N GLN A 74 22.25 -9.02 -5.16
CA GLN A 74 23.24 -9.85 -4.45
C GLN A 74 24.14 -10.64 -5.40
N SER A 75 23.62 -11.09 -6.54
CA SER A 75 24.42 -11.77 -7.58
C SER A 75 25.42 -10.84 -8.22
N GLN A 76 25.08 -9.55 -8.37
CA GLN A 76 26.00 -8.53 -8.89
C GLN A 76 27.09 -8.18 -7.86
N THR A 77 26.80 -8.26 -6.55
CA THR A 77 27.80 -8.00 -5.51
C THR A 77 28.79 -9.17 -5.34
N ALA A 78 28.42 -10.41 -5.64
CA ALA A 78 29.31 -11.56 -5.53
C ALA A 78 30.39 -11.61 -6.64
N ASP A 79 30.13 -10.99 -7.80
CA ASP A 79 31.06 -10.94 -8.93
C ASP A 79 32.00 -9.72 -8.89
N SER A 80 31.76 -8.78 -7.97
CA SER A 80 32.51 -7.51 -7.86
C SER A 80 33.56 -7.44 -6.76
N THR A 81 34.11 -8.59 -6.31
CA THR A 81 35.32 -8.61 -5.44
C THR A 81 36.61 -8.33 -6.21
N ALA A 82 36.53 -7.90 -7.46
CA ALA A 82 37.65 -7.39 -8.24
C ALA A 82 37.45 -5.92 -8.56
N ALA A 83 38.12 -5.08 -7.75
CA ALA A 83 38.36 -3.67 -7.94
C ALA A 83 37.98 -3.08 -9.33
N SER A 84 36.85 -2.38 -9.40
CA SER A 84 36.70 -1.23 -10.29
C SER A 84 35.65 -0.31 -9.67
N THR A 85 35.95 0.97 -9.62
CA THR A 85 35.05 2.08 -9.30
C THR A 85 33.90 2.03 -10.34
N GLN A 86 32.89 1.20 -10.06
CA GLN A 86 31.66 1.22 -10.85
C GLN A 86 30.93 2.51 -10.47
N GLN A 87 31.00 3.49 -11.34
CA GLN A 87 30.22 4.72 -11.23
C GLN A 87 28.75 4.30 -11.20
N SER A 88 28.08 4.62 -10.09
CA SER A 88 26.65 4.30 -9.96
C SER A 88 25.87 4.82 -11.17
N LYS A 89 24.90 4.06 -11.64
CA LYS A 89 23.99 4.44 -12.71
C LYS A 89 23.18 5.70 -12.35
N TYR A 90 22.99 5.95 -11.07
CA TYR A 90 22.19 7.03 -10.50
C TYR A 90 23.09 8.02 -9.76
N SER A 91 22.59 9.24 -9.58
CA SER A 91 23.26 10.23 -8.74
C SER A 91 23.24 9.80 -7.26
N ALA A 92 24.23 10.23 -6.48
CA ALA A 92 24.25 9.98 -5.03
C ALA A 92 22.98 10.51 -4.35
N ASP A 93 22.46 11.64 -4.82
CA ASP A 93 21.23 12.24 -4.31
C ASP A 93 20.01 11.36 -4.58
N ALA A 94 19.93 10.73 -5.76
CA ALA A 94 18.86 9.76 -6.07
C ALA A 94 18.93 8.53 -5.16
N GLU A 95 20.14 8.04 -4.84
CA GLU A 95 20.33 6.93 -3.93
C GLU A 95 19.91 7.28 -2.48
N TYR A 96 20.20 8.50 -2.01
CA TYR A 96 19.72 8.95 -0.70
C TYR A 96 18.19 8.98 -0.63
N ILE A 97 17.53 9.60 -1.61
CA ILE A 97 16.06 9.64 -1.66
C ILE A 97 15.49 8.24 -1.83
N ALA A 98 16.10 7.38 -2.66
CA ALA A 98 15.66 6.02 -2.90
C ALA A 98 15.63 5.18 -1.61
N LYS A 99 16.57 5.37 -0.68
CA LYS A 99 16.53 4.73 0.65
C LYS A 99 15.35 5.21 1.48
N VAL A 100 15.00 6.51 1.44
CA VAL A 100 13.81 7.03 2.11
C VAL A 100 12.55 6.38 1.54
N VAL A 101 12.42 6.37 0.22
CA VAL A 101 11.27 5.78 -0.49
C VAL A 101 11.19 4.27 -0.22
N ALA A 102 12.31 3.55 -0.33
CA ALA A 102 12.35 2.11 -0.05
C ALA A 102 12.01 1.77 1.40
N GLY A 103 12.39 2.63 2.36
CA GLY A 103 12.07 2.43 3.77
C GLY A 103 10.59 2.55 4.10
N CYS A 104 9.82 3.38 3.39
CA CYS A 104 8.42 3.65 3.73
C CYS A 104 7.41 3.35 2.62
N ALA A 105 7.80 3.28 1.35
CA ALA A 105 6.89 3.21 0.21
C ALA A 105 7.24 2.13 -0.83
N THR A 106 8.03 1.10 -0.47
CA THR A 106 8.44 0.02 -1.39
C THR A 106 7.25 -0.66 -2.08
N TYR A 107 6.17 -0.89 -1.36
CA TYR A 107 5.00 -1.64 -1.85
C TYR A 107 3.88 -0.76 -2.42
N TYR A 108 4.14 0.53 -2.56
CA TYR A 108 3.17 1.49 -3.10
C TYR A 108 3.44 1.77 -4.58
N SER A 109 2.43 2.32 -5.26
CA SER A 109 2.55 2.73 -6.66
C SER A 109 3.62 3.80 -6.87
N GLU A 110 4.08 3.94 -8.11
CA GLU A 110 5.05 4.95 -8.50
C GLU A 110 4.60 6.37 -8.09
N ASN A 111 3.31 6.69 -8.23
CA ASN A 111 2.78 7.99 -7.83
C ASN A 111 3.01 8.29 -6.34
N VAL A 112 2.85 7.29 -5.47
CA VAL A 112 3.11 7.42 -4.04
C VAL A 112 4.62 7.54 -3.78
N GLN A 113 5.45 6.73 -4.47
CA GLN A 113 6.91 6.81 -4.37
C GLN A 113 7.43 8.19 -4.79
N ARG A 114 6.92 8.74 -5.90
CA ARG A 114 7.22 10.10 -6.36
C ARG A 114 6.81 11.16 -5.34
N ALA A 115 5.61 11.03 -4.75
CA ALA A 115 5.14 11.96 -3.73
C ALA A 115 6.04 11.97 -2.48
N VAL A 116 6.54 10.81 -2.05
CA VAL A 116 7.53 10.71 -0.95
C VAL A 116 8.84 11.39 -1.35
N ALA A 117 9.36 11.15 -2.56
CA ALA A 117 10.57 11.79 -3.06
C ALA A 117 10.42 13.32 -3.12
N TRP A 118 9.30 13.81 -3.61
CA TRP A 118 8.98 15.24 -3.60
C TRP A 118 8.90 15.85 -2.20
N CYS A 119 8.40 15.11 -1.21
CA CYS A 119 8.37 15.57 0.18
C CYS A 119 9.80 15.79 0.73
N VAL A 120 10.78 14.94 0.36
CA VAL A 120 12.19 15.15 0.68
C VAL A 120 12.71 16.46 0.04
N LEU A 121 12.46 16.65 -1.25
CA LEU A 121 12.94 17.86 -1.98
C LEU A 121 12.24 19.14 -1.50
N ASN A 122 10.96 19.05 -1.10
CA ASN A 122 10.28 20.19 -0.47
C ASN A 122 10.92 20.60 0.86
N ARG A 123 11.45 19.63 1.63
CA ARG A 123 12.21 19.94 2.84
C ARG A 123 13.54 20.64 2.50
N VAL A 124 14.26 20.15 1.49
CA VAL A 124 15.51 20.81 1.03
C VAL A 124 15.27 22.28 0.64
N ASP A 125 14.12 22.55 0.00
CA ASP A 125 13.74 23.92 -0.40
C ASP A 125 13.20 24.78 0.76
N SER A 126 12.96 24.20 1.93
CA SER A 126 12.36 24.88 3.07
C SER A 126 13.44 25.35 4.04
N ALA A 127 13.41 26.61 4.42
CA ALA A 127 14.33 27.18 5.41
C ALA A 127 14.23 26.54 6.82
N LEU A 128 13.27 25.63 7.04
CA LEU A 128 13.08 24.93 8.31
C LEU A 128 13.89 23.63 8.42
N TYR A 129 14.51 23.18 7.32
CA TYR A 129 15.23 21.92 7.21
C TYR A 129 16.65 22.16 6.67
N PRO A 130 17.53 21.14 6.72
CA PRO A 130 18.82 21.21 6.03
C PRO A 130 18.66 21.49 4.54
N ASP A 131 19.65 22.13 3.94
CA ASP A 131 19.66 22.58 2.55
C ASP A 131 20.26 21.56 1.57
N THR A 132 20.62 20.36 2.05
CA THR A 132 21.12 19.26 1.21
C THR A 132 20.23 18.02 1.31
N ILE A 133 20.09 17.30 0.19
CA ILE A 133 19.32 16.05 0.13
C ILE A 133 19.86 15.05 1.15
N LYS A 134 21.18 14.88 1.21
CA LYS A 134 21.83 13.97 2.15
C LYS A 134 21.42 14.26 3.60
N GLU A 135 21.58 15.49 4.05
CA GLU A 135 21.28 15.87 5.43
C GLU A 135 19.79 15.73 5.77
N VAL A 136 18.89 16.03 4.83
CA VAL A 136 17.46 15.81 5.01
C VAL A 136 17.15 14.31 5.14
N CYS A 137 17.78 13.46 4.33
CA CYS A 137 17.57 12.01 4.38
C CYS A 137 18.18 11.37 5.64
N GLU A 138 19.30 11.88 6.13
CA GLU A 138 20.03 11.36 7.31
C GLU A 138 19.52 11.94 8.64
N GLN A 139 18.49 12.78 8.65
CA GLN A 139 17.90 13.30 9.88
C GLN A 139 17.39 12.16 10.78
N ALA A 140 17.90 12.13 12.00
CA ALA A 140 17.54 11.08 12.96
C ALA A 140 16.03 11.02 13.21
N ASN A 141 15.47 9.81 13.17
CA ASN A 141 14.04 9.51 13.43
C ASN A 141 13.04 10.19 12.49
N GLN A 142 13.48 10.70 11.33
CA GLN A 142 12.58 11.32 10.35
C GLN A 142 12.02 10.31 9.34
N TRP A 143 12.81 9.31 8.97
CA TRP A 143 12.46 8.37 7.91
C TRP A 143 12.50 6.93 8.43
N GLN A 144 11.33 6.31 8.51
CA GLN A 144 11.23 4.93 8.95
C GLN A 144 11.95 3.99 7.97
N GLY A 145 12.80 3.11 8.49
CA GLY A 145 13.48 2.09 7.70
C GLY A 145 14.69 2.56 6.87
N TYR A 146 15.01 3.86 6.83
CA TYR A 146 16.07 4.42 6.01
C TYR A 146 17.43 3.74 6.17
N GLU A 147 17.87 3.46 7.40
CA GLU A 147 19.20 2.92 7.68
C GLU A 147 19.45 1.55 7.04
N ASN A 148 18.40 0.72 6.96
CA ASN A 148 18.46 -0.65 6.44
C ASN A 148 17.78 -0.80 5.09
N ALA A 149 17.34 0.30 4.47
CA ALA A 149 16.63 0.26 3.20
C ALA A 149 17.58 -0.16 2.06
N PRO A 150 17.20 -1.15 1.24
CA PRO A 150 17.98 -1.53 0.07
C PRO A 150 17.86 -0.48 -1.04
N LEU A 151 18.87 -0.40 -1.89
CA LEU A 151 18.76 0.32 -3.15
C LEU A 151 18.09 -0.57 -4.18
N ILE A 152 16.90 -0.20 -4.62
CA ILE A 152 16.08 -0.91 -5.59
C ILE A 152 16.11 -0.12 -6.90
N ASP A 153 16.52 -0.75 -8.01
CA ASP A 153 16.76 -0.08 -9.30
C ASP A 153 15.54 0.71 -9.80
N SER A 154 14.34 0.14 -9.71
CA SER A 154 13.10 0.83 -10.09
C SER A 154 12.83 2.08 -9.24
N ILE A 155 13.08 2.02 -7.93
CA ILE A 155 12.92 3.18 -7.02
C ILE A 155 14.00 4.22 -7.28
N CYS A 156 15.26 3.80 -7.52
CA CYS A 156 16.34 4.72 -7.88
C CYS A 156 16.01 5.47 -9.16
N GLN A 157 15.43 4.80 -10.17
CA GLN A 157 14.98 5.44 -11.40
C GLN A 157 13.92 6.51 -11.13
N VAL A 158 12.88 6.17 -10.36
CA VAL A 158 11.82 7.11 -9.96
C VAL A 158 12.40 8.33 -9.24
N CYS A 159 13.34 8.12 -8.32
CA CYS A 159 13.98 9.22 -7.59
C CYS A 159 14.86 10.08 -8.49
N GLN A 160 15.58 9.47 -9.45
CA GLN A 160 16.38 10.22 -10.42
C GLN A 160 15.48 11.12 -11.28
N ASP A 161 14.37 10.59 -11.80
CA ASP A 161 13.41 11.35 -12.62
C ASP A 161 12.79 12.53 -11.84
N VAL A 162 12.53 12.34 -10.54
CA VAL A 162 12.03 13.42 -9.67
C VAL A 162 13.11 14.49 -9.44
N ILE A 163 14.36 14.09 -9.22
CA ILE A 163 15.50 15.03 -9.08
C ILE A 163 15.73 15.83 -10.38
N ASP A 164 15.72 15.15 -11.51
CA ASP A 164 15.91 15.80 -12.81
C ASP A 164 14.81 16.84 -13.08
N THR A 165 13.56 16.48 -12.71
CA THR A 165 12.42 17.42 -12.78
C THR A 165 12.61 18.61 -11.84
N TRP A 166 13.06 18.36 -10.61
CA TRP A 166 13.34 19.41 -9.62
C TRP A 166 14.45 20.38 -10.07
N GLN A 167 15.58 19.84 -10.54
CA GLN A 167 16.72 20.60 -11.00
C GLN A 167 16.41 21.44 -12.25
N SER A 168 15.57 20.91 -13.14
CA SER A 168 15.14 21.65 -14.35
C SER A 168 14.05 22.69 -14.07
N GLY A 169 13.55 22.81 -12.84
CA GLY A 169 12.44 23.70 -12.49
C GLY A 169 11.09 23.23 -13.04
N GLY A 170 10.94 21.92 -13.29
CA GLY A 170 9.72 21.32 -13.79
C GLY A 170 8.55 21.33 -12.79
N VAL A 171 7.40 20.84 -13.22
CA VAL A 171 6.17 20.79 -12.40
C VAL A 171 6.31 19.72 -11.32
N ARG A 172 5.98 20.09 -10.09
CA ARG A 172 5.96 19.16 -8.95
C ARG A 172 4.66 18.37 -8.92
N ASP A 173 4.75 17.11 -8.53
CA ASP A 173 3.57 16.24 -8.40
C ASP A 173 2.75 16.57 -7.14
N ILE A 174 3.34 17.27 -6.17
CA ILE A 174 2.71 17.68 -4.92
C ILE A 174 3.00 19.16 -4.61
N PRO A 175 2.16 19.84 -3.81
CA PRO A 175 2.42 21.21 -3.40
C PRO A 175 3.76 21.38 -2.66
N ARG A 176 4.45 22.50 -2.92
CA ARG A 176 5.78 22.78 -2.37
C ARG A 176 5.78 22.90 -0.84
N GLU A 177 4.66 23.26 -0.27
CA GLU A 177 4.46 23.45 1.18
C GLU A 177 4.32 22.12 1.92
N CYS A 178 4.10 21.01 1.21
CA CYS A 178 3.97 19.69 1.81
C CYS A 178 5.33 19.13 2.22
N VAL A 179 5.66 19.26 3.51
CA VAL A 179 6.93 18.84 4.10
C VAL A 179 6.79 17.74 5.15
N PHE A 180 5.55 17.37 5.52
CA PHE A 180 5.22 16.24 6.38
C PHE A 180 4.47 15.18 5.59
N LEU A 181 4.71 13.90 5.92
CA LEU A 181 3.98 12.80 5.33
C LEU A 181 3.57 11.76 6.38
N ARG A 182 2.50 11.05 6.07
CA ARG A 182 2.03 9.88 6.80
C ARG A 182 1.60 8.82 5.80
N MET A 183 2.20 7.64 5.86
CA MET A 183 1.74 6.50 5.07
C MET A 183 0.37 6.03 5.57
N THR A 184 -0.52 5.68 4.65
CA THR A 184 -1.86 5.15 4.91
C THR A 184 -2.04 3.85 4.14
N GLU A 185 -3.08 3.08 4.42
CA GLU A 185 -3.37 1.85 3.67
C GLU A 185 -3.60 2.12 2.17
N ASP A 186 -4.17 3.27 1.84
CA ASP A 186 -4.53 3.66 0.48
C ASP A 186 -3.45 4.50 -0.23
N GLY A 187 -2.34 4.85 0.44
CA GLY A 187 -1.31 5.69 -0.17
C GLY A 187 -0.54 6.55 0.82
N VAL A 188 -0.36 7.84 0.51
CA VAL A 188 0.31 8.81 1.38
C VAL A 188 -0.52 10.06 1.58
N GLU A 189 -0.62 10.50 2.82
CA GLU A 189 -1.15 11.80 3.20
C GLU A 189 0.02 12.75 3.44
N LEU A 190 0.04 13.86 2.73
CA LEU A 190 1.03 14.92 2.81
C LEU A 190 0.42 16.12 3.53
N ARG A 191 1.21 16.84 4.32
CA ARG A 191 0.74 17.98 5.11
C ARG A 191 1.72 19.14 5.06
N THR A 192 1.16 20.35 5.26
CA THR A 192 1.96 21.56 5.40
C THR A 192 2.47 21.77 6.83
N GLU A 193 1.82 21.15 7.82
CA GLU A 193 2.16 21.24 9.25
C GLU A 193 2.15 19.85 9.89
N PHE A 194 2.92 19.65 10.96
CA PHE A 194 2.98 18.38 11.67
C PHE A 194 1.62 17.97 12.25
N THR A 195 0.90 18.92 12.85
CA THR A 195 -0.47 18.72 13.35
C THR A 195 -1.38 19.78 12.75
N GLY A 196 -2.33 19.35 11.91
CA GLY A 196 -3.23 20.26 11.20
C GLY A 196 -2.66 20.72 9.86
N GLY A 197 -2.98 21.96 9.46
CA GLY A 197 -2.61 22.51 8.16
C GLY A 197 -3.40 21.92 6.99
N ASN A 198 -2.98 22.27 5.77
CA ASN A 198 -3.55 21.71 4.55
C ASN A 198 -3.02 20.29 4.32
N THR A 199 -3.89 19.42 3.83
CA THR A 199 -3.57 18.03 3.48
C THR A 199 -3.69 17.78 1.99
N TRP A 200 -2.82 16.92 1.46
CA TRP A 200 -2.83 16.43 0.10
C TRP A 200 -2.69 14.92 0.09
N ASN A 201 -3.63 14.20 -0.52
CA ASN A 201 -3.62 12.74 -0.54
C ASN A 201 -3.22 12.23 -1.92
N VAL A 202 -2.25 11.31 -1.95
CA VAL A 202 -1.88 10.57 -3.15
C VAL A 202 -2.24 9.11 -2.92
N VAL A 203 -3.16 8.59 -3.71
CA VAL A 203 -3.67 7.23 -3.59
C VAL A 203 -2.81 6.24 -4.38
N ASN A 204 -2.78 5.03 -3.87
CA ASN A 204 -2.10 3.90 -4.48
C ASN A 204 -2.96 3.38 -5.65
N SER A 205 -2.60 3.71 -6.88
CA SER A 205 -3.36 3.40 -8.10
C SER A 205 -2.60 2.46 -9.03
#